data_67916e68736917e23a49d017aa3a3d26
#
_entry.id   67916e68736917e23a49d017aa3a3d26
#
_cell.length_a   1.000
_cell.length_b   1.000
_cell.length_c   1.000
_cell.angle_alpha   90.00
_cell.angle_beta   90.00
_cell.angle_gamma   90.00
#
_symmetry.space_group_name_H-M   'P 1'
#
loop_
_entity.id
_entity.type
_entity.pdbx_description
1 polymer ?
#
loop_
_entity_poly.entity_id
_entity_poly.type
_entity_poly.pdbx_seq_one_letter_code
_entity_poly.pdbx_strand_id
1 'polypeptide(L)'
;MEIKDIKLSELHKDPEKYDQKEIFVRGWIRQNRSSNKFGFIALNDGSFFKPVQIVYESDKIDNFDEIAKANLSAGILVRGVLGMTPQAKQPFEIHAREIVIEADSDPDYPLQNKRHSMEFLREIAHLRPRANTFQAVFRVRSLVAFAIHQFFRDRGFVYVHTPIITGSDAEGAGEMFKVTTLDLDNVPRTAGGKVDYGEDFFGKACNLTVSGQLEGEIFALAFRNIYTFGPTFRAENSNTAKLNRSEERRVGKECRS
;
A
#
# COMPACT_ATOMS: atom_id res chain seq x y z
N MET A 1 -17.43 -14.05 24.58
CA MET A 1 -15.99 -14.32 24.56
C MET A 1 -15.48 -13.82 23.23
N GLU A 2 -14.57 -12.84 23.21
CA GLU A 2 -14.04 -12.30 21.95
C GLU A 2 -13.13 -13.36 21.33
N ILE A 3 -13.44 -13.77 20.09
CA ILE A 3 -12.65 -14.76 19.36
C ILE A 3 -11.35 -14.07 18.93
N LYS A 4 -10.23 -14.45 19.53
CA LYS A 4 -8.92 -13.94 19.14
C LYS A 4 -8.39 -14.74 17.97
N ASP A 5 -8.41 -14.14 16.79
CA ASP A 5 -7.81 -14.70 15.59
C ASP A 5 -6.28 -14.54 15.58
N ILE A 6 -5.61 -15.48 14.94
CA ILE A 6 -4.14 -15.52 14.80
C ILE A 6 -3.80 -14.93 13.44
N LYS A 7 -2.82 -14.01 13.40
CA LYS A 7 -2.31 -13.44 12.15
C LYS A 7 -1.58 -14.51 11.33
N LEU A 8 -1.79 -14.51 10.02
CA LEU A 8 -1.10 -15.45 9.12
C LEU A 8 0.42 -15.28 9.16
N SER A 9 0.93 -14.08 9.44
CA SER A 9 2.37 -13.84 9.66
C SER A 9 2.93 -14.61 10.84
N GLU A 10 2.16 -14.83 11.91
CA GLU A 10 2.58 -15.63 13.07
C GLU A 10 2.65 -17.10 12.70
N LEU A 11 1.68 -17.62 11.95
CA LEU A 11 1.69 -19.00 11.45
C LEU A 11 2.88 -19.27 10.53
N HIS A 12 3.21 -18.33 9.63
CA HIS A 12 4.37 -18.48 8.75
C HIS A 12 5.71 -18.38 9.48
N LYS A 13 5.76 -17.66 10.61
CA LYS A 13 6.98 -17.51 11.42
C LYS A 13 7.31 -18.76 12.23
N ASP A 14 6.30 -19.38 12.81
CA ASP A 14 6.46 -20.53 13.71
C ASP A 14 5.24 -21.45 13.61
N PRO A 15 5.09 -22.19 12.50
CA PRO A 15 3.93 -23.05 12.29
C PRO A 15 3.89 -24.25 13.25
N GLU A 16 5.05 -24.76 13.70
CA GLU A 16 5.15 -25.92 14.60
C GLU A 16 4.49 -25.63 15.96
N LYS A 17 4.52 -24.38 16.42
CA LYS A 17 3.83 -23.94 17.64
C LYS A 17 2.33 -24.23 17.60
N TYR A 18 1.74 -24.25 16.41
CA TYR A 18 0.29 -24.39 16.17
C TYR A 18 -0.08 -25.76 15.61
N ASP A 19 0.88 -26.65 15.38
CA ASP A 19 0.62 -27.99 14.84
C ASP A 19 -0.38 -28.76 15.70
N GLN A 20 -1.36 -29.38 15.05
CA GLN A 20 -2.48 -30.11 15.66
C GLN A 20 -3.34 -29.29 16.64
N LYS A 21 -3.22 -27.95 16.64
CA LYS A 21 -4.04 -27.09 17.48
C LYS A 21 -5.20 -26.49 16.68
N GLU A 22 -6.32 -26.34 17.38
CA GLU A 22 -7.45 -25.58 16.85
C GLU A 22 -7.14 -24.09 16.94
N ILE A 23 -7.30 -23.40 15.82
CA ILE A 23 -7.02 -21.98 15.68
C ILE A 23 -8.15 -21.27 14.94
N PHE A 24 -8.21 -19.96 15.13
CA PHE A 24 -9.06 -19.05 14.36
C PHE A 24 -8.19 -18.16 13.50
N VAL A 25 -8.55 -18.05 12.23
CA VAL A 25 -7.90 -17.14 11.28
C VAL A 25 -8.95 -16.38 10.50
N ARG A 26 -8.65 -15.13 10.18
CA ARG A 26 -9.52 -14.22 9.44
C ARG A 26 -8.79 -13.67 8.24
N GLY A 27 -9.50 -13.45 7.13
CA GLY A 27 -8.88 -12.88 5.96
C GLY A 27 -9.78 -12.88 4.74
N TRP A 28 -9.20 -12.56 3.60
CA TRP A 28 -9.88 -12.49 2.31
C TRP A 28 -9.54 -13.69 1.44
N ILE A 29 -10.55 -14.20 0.73
CA ILE A 29 -10.38 -15.26 -0.26
C ILE A 29 -9.57 -14.73 -1.45
N ARG A 30 -8.42 -15.35 -1.71
CA ARG A 30 -7.58 -15.05 -2.90
C ARG A 30 -7.78 -16.05 -4.02
N GLN A 31 -8.10 -17.28 -3.68
CA GLN A 31 -8.51 -18.34 -4.58
C GLN A 31 -9.52 -19.24 -3.85
N ASN A 32 -10.50 -19.72 -4.58
CA ASN A 32 -11.42 -20.74 -4.11
C ASN A 32 -11.59 -21.79 -5.20
N ARG A 33 -11.34 -23.04 -4.88
CA ARG A 33 -11.49 -24.18 -5.79
C ARG A 33 -12.15 -25.31 -5.04
N SER A 34 -13.19 -25.86 -5.59
CA SER A 34 -13.95 -26.96 -4.99
C SER A 34 -14.19 -28.09 -5.98
N SER A 35 -14.34 -29.27 -5.45
CA SER A 35 -14.91 -30.46 -6.08
C SER A 35 -16.09 -30.91 -5.24
N ASN A 36 -16.74 -32.03 -5.61
CA ASN A 36 -17.94 -32.49 -4.89
C ASN A 36 -17.72 -32.81 -3.38
N LYS A 37 -16.48 -33.05 -2.97
CA LYS A 37 -16.17 -33.49 -1.60
C LYS A 37 -15.15 -32.60 -0.88
N PHE A 38 -14.33 -31.89 -1.62
CA PHE A 38 -13.22 -31.11 -1.07
C PHE A 38 -13.15 -29.74 -1.72
N GLY A 39 -12.78 -28.75 -0.91
CA GLY A 39 -12.44 -27.43 -1.43
C GLY A 39 -11.16 -26.90 -0.79
N PHE A 40 -10.55 -25.95 -1.50
CA PHE A 40 -9.30 -25.30 -1.13
C PHE A 40 -9.43 -23.80 -1.30
N ILE A 41 -9.25 -23.08 -0.20
CA ILE A 41 -9.18 -21.61 -0.21
C ILE A 41 -7.75 -21.17 0.05
N ALA A 42 -7.25 -20.26 -0.77
CA ALA A 42 -6.06 -19.48 -0.45
C ALA A 42 -6.49 -18.23 0.32
N LEU A 43 -6.28 -18.21 1.63
CA LEU A 43 -6.65 -17.13 2.54
C LEU A 43 -5.47 -16.19 2.76
N ASN A 44 -5.73 -14.88 2.74
CA ASN A 44 -4.72 -13.85 3.05
C ASN A 44 -5.32 -12.75 3.92
N ASP A 45 -4.67 -12.44 5.03
CA ASP A 45 -5.07 -11.39 5.98
C ASP A 45 -4.28 -10.07 5.82
N GLY A 46 -3.41 -10.01 4.82
CA GLY A 46 -2.53 -8.86 4.58
C GLY A 46 -1.28 -8.81 5.49
N SER A 47 -1.20 -9.62 6.54
CA SER A 47 -0.04 -9.59 7.45
C SER A 47 1.20 -10.26 6.86
N PHE A 48 1.01 -11.18 5.90
CA PHE A 48 2.09 -11.86 5.19
C PHE A 48 1.86 -11.91 3.68
N PHE A 49 2.94 -12.03 2.90
CA PHE A 49 2.85 -12.04 1.43
C PHE A 49 2.21 -13.31 0.89
N LYS A 50 2.58 -14.47 1.45
CA LYS A 50 2.04 -15.77 1.02
C LYS A 50 0.69 -16.02 1.70
N PRO A 51 -0.33 -16.49 0.96
CA PRO A 51 -1.57 -16.95 1.56
C PRO A 51 -1.36 -18.27 2.31
N VAL A 52 -2.30 -18.60 3.17
CA VAL A 52 -2.42 -19.91 3.83
C VAL A 52 -3.49 -20.73 3.11
N GLN A 53 -3.25 -22.01 2.92
CA GLN A 53 -4.24 -22.92 2.36
C GLN A 53 -5.21 -23.40 3.46
N ILE A 54 -6.48 -23.17 3.21
CA ILE A 54 -7.58 -23.75 4.00
C ILE A 54 -8.14 -24.91 3.20
N VAL A 55 -8.23 -26.08 3.83
CA VAL A 55 -8.88 -27.27 3.29
C VAL A 55 -10.23 -27.42 3.96
N TYR A 56 -11.30 -27.57 3.18
CA TYR A 56 -12.64 -27.81 3.70
C TYR A 56 -13.30 -29.00 3.00
N GLU A 57 -14.06 -29.77 3.76
CA GLU A 57 -14.65 -31.04 3.32
C GLU A 57 -16.16 -31.01 3.53
N SER A 58 -16.92 -31.60 2.59
CA SER A 58 -18.39 -31.56 2.61
C SER A 58 -19.04 -32.31 3.76
N ASP A 59 -18.30 -33.23 4.38
CA ASP A 59 -18.75 -33.98 5.55
C ASP A 59 -18.34 -33.35 6.89
N LYS A 60 -17.59 -32.23 6.85
CA LYS A 60 -17.04 -31.58 8.06
C LYS A 60 -17.57 -30.16 8.28
N ILE A 61 -18.13 -29.52 7.25
CA ILE A 61 -18.73 -28.20 7.38
C ILE A 61 -20.14 -28.19 6.80
N ASP A 62 -21.06 -27.55 7.52
CA ASP A 62 -22.50 -27.57 7.18
C ASP A 62 -22.83 -26.72 5.94
N ASN A 63 -22.05 -25.68 5.66
CA ASN A 63 -22.27 -24.71 4.60
C ASN A 63 -21.31 -24.89 3.40
N PHE A 64 -20.93 -26.12 3.10
CA PHE A 64 -19.98 -26.44 2.02
C PHE A 64 -20.34 -25.80 0.67
N ASP A 65 -21.61 -25.92 0.25
CA ASP A 65 -22.07 -25.41 -1.05
C ASP A 65 -22.06 -23.88 -1.12
N GLU A 66 -22.30 -23.21 0.00
CA GLU A 66 -22.20 -21.76 0.14
C GLU A 66 -20.73 -21.31 0.00
N ILE A 67 -19.82 -21.96 0.75
CA ILE A 67 -18.40 -21.66 0.71
C ILE A 67 -17.80 -21.97 -0.66
N ALA A 68 -18.23 -23.07 -1.31
CA ALA A 68 -17.77 -23.42 -2.66
C ALA A 68 -18.10 -22.34 -3.71
N LYS A 69 -19.14 -21.55 -3.48
CA LYS A 69 -19.59 -20.45 -4.35
C LYS A 69 -19.08 -19.08 -3.91
N ALA A 70 -18.41 -18.99 -2.75
CA ALA A 70 -17.91 -17.73 -2.23
C ALA A 70 -16.93 -17.05 -3.21
N ASN A 71 -17.16 -15.76 -3.43
CA ASN A 71 -16.43 -14.96 -4.40
C ASN A 71 -15.02 -14.60 -3.90
N LEU A 72 -14.14 -14.27 -4.85
CA LEU A 72 -12.83 -13.70 -4.54
C LEU A 72 -12.98 -12.40 -3.77
N SER A 73 -12.11 -12.18 -2.80
CA SER A 73 -12.12 -11.02 -1.89
C SER A 73 -13.22 -11.05 -0.82
N ALA A 74 -14.09 -12.06 -0.78
CA ALA A 74 -14.97 -12.24 0.38
C ALA A 74 -14.14 -12.39 1.67
N GLY A 75 -14.61 -11.75 2.73
CA GLY A 75 -14.02 -11.82 4.06
C GLY A 75 -14.59 -13.00 4.83
N ILE A 76 -13.73 -13.89 5.30
CA ILE A 76 -14.14 -15.09 6.04
C ILE A 76 -13.40 -15.24 7.36
N LEU A 77 -14.11 -15.82 8.34
CA LEU A 77 -13.53 -16.38 9.56
C LEU A 77 -13.48 -17.89 9.41
N VAL A 78 -12.34 -18.47 9.70
CA VAL A 78 -12.12 -19.93 9.68
C VAL A 78 -11.72 -20.39 11.07
N ARG A 79 -12.45 -21.39 11.60
CA ARG A 79 -12.04 -22.22 12.73
C ARG A 79 -11.56 -23.56 12.17
N GLY A 80 -10.34 -23.97 12.51
CA GLY A 80 -9.80 -25.22 11.99
C GLY A 80 -8.55 -25.67 12.72
N VAL A 81 -8.04 -26.82 12.34
CA VAL A 81 -6.83 -27.42 12.90
C VAL A 81 -5.68 -27.25 11.92
N LEU A 82 -4.57 -26.67 12.39
CA LEU A 82 -3.35 -26.57 11.59
C LEU A 82 -2.68 -27.94 11.52
N GLY A 83 -2.31 -28.36 10.33
CA GLY A 83 -1.54 -29.58 10.08
C GLY A 83 -0.28 -29.28 9.29
N MET A 84 0.85 -29.79 9.73
CA MET A 84 2.12 -29.71 9.00
C MET A 84 2.10 -30.57 7.74
N THR A 85 2.56 -30.02 6.62
CA THR A 85 2.60 -30.71 5.31
C THR A 85 4.01 -30.65 4.70
N PRO A 86 5.02 -31.28 5.33
CA PRO A 86 6.43 -31.12 4.96
C PRO A 86 6.76 -31.62 3.54
N GLN A 87 5.91 -32.46 2.97
CA GLN A 87 6.08 -32.99 1.61
C GLN A 87 5.29 -32.22 0.54
N ALA A 88 4.44 -31.26 0.95
CA ALA A 88 3.67 -30.44 0.03
C ALA A 88 4.41 -29.17 -0.37
N LYS A 89 3.87 -28.44 -1.33
CA LYS A 89 4.43 -27.15 -1.77
C LYS A 89 4.38 -26.08 -0.67
N GLN A 90 3.37 -26.13 0.17
CA GLN A 90 3.21 -25.30 1.37
C GLN A 90 3.64 -26.09 2.61
N PRO A 91 4.26 -25.45 3.62
CA PRO A 91 4.77 -26.14 4.81
C PRO A 91 3.67 -26.63 5.76
N PHE A 92 2.49 -26.04 5.71
CA PHE A 92 1.32 -26.36 6.52
C PHE A 92 0.04 -25.96 5.81
N GLU A 93 -1.09 -26.48 6.31
CA GLU A 93 -2.44 -26.10 5.88
C GLU A 93 -3.40 -26.12 7.08
N ILE A 94 -4.57 -25.50 6.93
CA ILE A 94 -5.60 -25.48 7.98
C ILE A 94 -6.78 -26.30 7.49
N HIS A 95 -7.11 -27.37 8.23
CA HIS A 95 -8.30 -28.17 8.01
C HIS A 95 -9.48 -27.52 8.71
N ALA A 96 -10.39 -26.93 7.95
CA ALA A 96 -11.52 -26.21 8.48
C ALA A 96 -12.53 -27.14 9.16
N ARG A 97 -13.05 -26.69 10.29
CA ARG A 97 -14.21 -27.25 11.02
C ARG A 97 -15.43 -26.35 10.89
N GLU A 98 -15.19 -25.07 10.68
CA GLU A 98 -16.22 -24.07 10.50
C GLU A 98 -15.66 -22.93 9.63
N ILE A 99 -16.46 -22.44 8.70
CA ILE A 99 -16.14 -21.25 7.88
C ILE A 99 -17.37 -20.34 7.90
N VAL A 100 -17.19 -19.10 8.31
CA VAL A 100 -18.24 -18.08 8.32
C VAL A 100 -17.88 -16.99 7.31
N ILE A 101 -18.79 -16.67 6.41
CA ILE A 101 -18.64 -15.50 5.53
C ILE A 101 -19.07 -14.28 6.35
N GLU A 102 -18.12 -13.41 6.72
CA GLU A 102 -18.36 -12.18 7.47
C GLU A 102 -18.67 -11.01 6.54
N ALA A 103 -18.16 -11.03 5.31
CA ALA A 103 -18.43 -10.04 4.28
C ALA A 103 -18.37 -10.69 2.91
N ASP A 104 -19.44 -10.57 2.15
CA ASP A 104 -19.46 -11.07 0.78
C ASP A 104 -18.71 -10.12 -0.18
N SER A 105 -18.48 -10.59 -1.39
CA SER A 105 -17.83 -9.83 -2.46
C SER A 105 -18.64 -9.98 -3.74
N ASP A 106 -18.63 -8.92 -4.54
CA ASP A 106 -19.30 -8.89 -5.82
C ASP A 106 -18.69 -9.94 -6.78
N PRO A 107 -19.53 -10.71 -7.52
CA PRO A 107 -19.06 -11.60 -8.60
C PRO A 107 -18.19 -10.89 -9.64
N ASP A 108 -18.45 -9.60 -9.89
CA ASP A 108 -17.71 -8.75 -10.81
C ASP A 108 -16.44 -8.12 -10.22
N TYR A 109 -15.98 -8.61 -9.06
CA TYR A 109 -14.75 -8.13 -8.43
C TYR A 109 -13.58 -8.11 -9.43
N PRO A 110 -12.95 -6.95 -9.70
CA PRO A 110 -12.05 -6.79 -10.84
C PRO A 110 -10.77 -7.62 -10.80
N LEU A 111 -10.25 -7.91 -9.57
CA LEU A 111 -9.03 -8.69 -9.41
C LEU A 111 -9.33 -10.20 -9.41
N GLN A 112 -9.68 -10.71 -10.56
CA GLN A 112 -9.90 -12.14 -10.77
C GLN A 112 -8.58 -12.94 -10.75
N ASN A 113 -8.67 -14.28 -10.62
CA ASN A 113 -7.51 -15.17 -10.57
C ASN A 113 -6.85 -15.36 -11.96
N LYS A 114 -6.33 -14.25 -12.49
CA LYS A 114 -5.59 -14.19 -13.76
C LYS A 114 -4.47 -13.15 -13.67
N ARG A 115 -3.55 -13.17 -14.64
CA ARG A 115 -2.53 -12.14 -14.74
C ARG A 115 -3.18 -10.82 -15.22
N HIS A 116 -2.94 -9.74 -14.48
CA HIS A 116 -3.38 -8.40 -14.84
C HIS A 116 -2.21 -7.57 -15.38
N SER A 117 -2.48 -6.74 -16.39
CA SER A 117 -1.49 -5.80 -16.90
C SER A 117 -1.26 -4.64 -15.93
N MET A 118 -0.13 -3.97 -16.04
CA MET A 118 0.16 -2.81 -15.19
C MET A 118 -0.74 -1.62 -15.52
N GLU A 119 -1.16 -1.47 -16.76
CA GLU A 119 -2.12 -0.48 -17.24
C GLU A 119 -3.46 -0.68 -16.55
N PHE A 120 -4.03 -1.87 -16.63
CA PHE A 120 -5.29 -2.21 -15.94
C PHE A 120 -5.21 -1.96 -14.43
N LEU A 121 -4.11 -2.36 -13.78
CA LEU A 121 -3.94 -2.12 -12.34
C LEU A 121 -3.84 -0.63 -11.98
N ARG A 122 -3.46 0.25 -12.91
CA ARG A 122 -3.50 1.70 -12.71
C ARG A 122 -4.90 2.28 -12.85
N GLU A 123 -5.71 1.74 -13.75
CA GLU A 123 -7.12 2.13 -13.90
C GLU A 123 -7.91 1.85 -12.62
N ILE A 124 -7.66 0.70 -11.98
CA ILE A 124 -8.26 0.32 -10.70
C ILE A 124 -7.32 0.63 -9.51
N ALA A 125 -6.79 1.85 -9.46
CA ALA A 125 -5.74 2.25 -8.51
C ALA A 125 -6.08 1.95 -7.05
N HIS A 126 -7.35 2.05 -6.63
CA HIS A 126 -7.83 1.76 -5.29
C HIS A 126 -7.79 0.26 -4.92
N LEU A 127 -7.79 -0.65 -5.90
CA LEU A 127 -7.69 -2.10 -5.69
C LEU A 127 -6.29 -2.66 -5.93
N ARG A 128 -5.44 -1.97 -6.70
CA ARG A 128 -4.12 -2.47 -7.08
C ARG A 128 -3.22 -2.91 -5.90
N PRO A 129 -3.30 -2.32 -4.67
CA PRO A 129 -2.50 -2.82 -3.55
C PRO A 129 -2.80 -4.27 -3.17
N ARG A 130 -3.96 -4.80 -3.58
CA ARG A 130 -4.35 -6.20 -3.36
C ARG A 130 -3.71 -7.17 -4.36
N ALA A 131 -3.18 -6.67 -5.49
CA ALA A 131 -2.46 -7.51 -6.46
C ALA A 131 -1.05 -7.86 -5.93
N ASN A 132 -0.59 -9.09 -6.18
CA ASN A 132 0.69 -9.59 -5.65
C ASN A 132 1.87 -8.69 -6.02
N THR A 133 1.93 -8.21 -7.27
CA THR A 133 2.99 -7.30 -7.73
C THR A 133 3.04 -6.03 -6.90
N PHE A 134 1.90 -5.36 -6.68
CA PHE A 134 1.87 -4.14 -5.89
C PHE A 134 2.02 -4.39 -4.39
N GLN A 135 1.56 -5.52 -3.88
CA GLN A 135 1.88 -5.91 -2.50
C GLN A 135 3.40 -6.02 -2.29
N ALA A 136 4.11 -6.67 -3.22
CA ALA A 136 5.56 -6.75 -3.15
C ALA A 136 6.22 -5.37 -3.24
N VAL A 137 5.83 -4.56 -4.23
CA VAL A 137 6.36 -3.20 -4.42
C VAL A 137 6.17 -2.33 -3.18
N PHE A 138 4.97 -2.29 -2.61
CA PHE A 138 4.71 -1.44 -1.44
C PHE A 138 5.41 -1.93 -0.17
N ARG A 139 5.58 -3.26 0.01
CA ARG A 139 6.36 -3.80 1.12
C ARG A 139 7.85 -3.46 0.99
N VAL A 140 8.43 -3.63 -0.20
CA VAL A 140 9.82 -3.24 -0.46
C VAL A 140 9.99 -1.73 -0.26
N ARG A 141 9.08 -0.91 -0.79
CA ARG A 141 9.11 0.54 -0.60
C ARG A 141 9.10 0.94 0.88
N SER A 142 8.24 0.31 1.68
CA SER A 142 8.17 0.55 3.13
C SER A 142 9.50 0.22 3.81
N LEU A 143 10.07 -0.95 3.51
CA LEU A 143 11.36 -1.38 4.07
C LEU A 143 12.50 -0.45 3.68
N VAL A 144 12.57 -0.06 2.40
CA VAL A 144 13.62 0.85 1.90
C VAL A 144 13.51 2.22 2.54
N ALA A 145 12.30 2.78 2.69
CA ALA A 145 12.11 4.05 3.37
C ALA A 145 12.63 3.99 4.81
N PHE A 146 12.30 2.93 5.54
CA PHE A 146 12.79 2.71 6.90
C PHE A 146 14.32 2.55 6.97
N ALA A 147 14.89 1.79 6.03
CA ALA A 147 16.33 1.59 5.93
C ALA A 147 17.10 2.89 5.66
N ILE A 148 16.54 3.78 4.82
CA ILE A 148 17.13 5.11 4.57
C ILE A 148 17.13 5.94 5.86
N HIS A 149 16.01 6.00 6.56
CA HIS A 149 15.93 6.72 7.83
C HIS A 149 16.91 6.17 8.88
N GLN A 150 17.00 4.84 8.97
CA GLN A 150 17.95 4.18 9.88
C GLN A 150 19.40 4.50 9.53
N PHE A 151 19.76 4.44 8.23
CA PHE A 151 21.10 4.73 7.73
C PHE A 151 21.57 6.13 8.13
N PHE A 152 20.74 7.15 7.91
CA PHE A 152 21.09 8.52 8.23
C PHE A 152 21.12 8.78 9.74
N ARG A 153 20.14 8.24 10.48
CA ARG A 153 20.08 8.36 11.93
C ARG A 153 21.34 7.79 12.59
N ASP A 154 21.78 6.60 12.16
CA ASP A 154 22.95 5.94 12.75
C ASP A 154 24.26 6.68 12.45
N ARG A 155 24.24 7.62 11.51
CA ARG A 155 25.36 8.50 11.15
C ARG A 155 25.23 9.91 11.75
N GLY A 156 24.26 10.13 12.64
CA GLY A 156 24.09 11.41 13.33
C GLY A 156 23.45 12.51 12.49
N PHE A 157 22.75 12.15 11.40
CA PHE A 157 22.00 13.12 10.61
C PHE A 157 20.64 13.39 11.24
N VAL A 158 20.20 14.64 11.19
CA VAL A 158 18.86 15.06 11.62
C VAL A 158 17.91 15.00 10.42
N TYR A 159 16.80 14.30 10.57
CA TYR A 159 15.72 14.31 9.58
C TYR A 159 14.96 15.64 9.63
N VAL A 160 14.85 16.32 8.51
CA VAL A 160 14.10 17.56 8.38
C VAL A 160 12.94 17.37 7.41
N HIS A 161 11.74 17.62 7.89
CA HIS A 161 10.55 17.67 7.05
C HIS A 161 10.35 19.11 6.55
N THR A 162 10.79 19.39 5.32
CA THR A 162 10.64 20.68 4.67
C THR A 162 9.20 20.92 4.22
N PRO A 163 8.73 22.18 4.15
CA PRO A 163 7.40 22.53 3.67
C PRO A 163 7.12 22.00 2.26
N ILE A 164 5.92 21.46 2.04
CA ILE A 164 5.46 21.01 0.72
C ILE A 164 4.91 22.16 -0.10
N ILE A 165 4.27 23.14 0.56
CA ILE A 165 3.76 24.37 -0.05
C ILE A 165 4.74 25.47 0.24
N THR A 166 5.20 26.16 -0.80
CA THR A 166 6.19 27.23 -0.69
C THR A 166 5.81 28.43 -1.56
N GLY A 167 6.16 29.63 -1.07
CA GLY A 167 6.09 30.86 -1.88
C GLY A 167 7.35 31.13 -2.68
N SER A 168 8.40 30.32 -2.51
CA SER A 168 9.71 30.52 -3.12
C SER A 168 10.03 29.42 -4.13
N ASP A 169 10.69 29.78 -5.21
CA ASP A 169 11.28 28.84 -6.16
C ASP A 169 12.71 28.49 -5.68
N ALA A 170 13.01 27.21 -5.65
CA ALA A 170 14.36 26.74 -5.39
C ALA A 170 15.15 26.70 -6.73
N GLU A 171 16.17 27.52 -6.83
CA GLU A 171 17.13 27.55 -7.95
C GLU A 171 16.57 28.02 -9.32
N GLY A 172 15.36 28.53 -9.41
CA GLY A 172 14.71 28.83 -10.69
C GLY A 172 14.52 27.58 -11.56
N ALA A 173 14.55 26.42 -10.94
CA ALA A 173 14.63 25.12 -11.60
C ALA A 173 13.26 24.49 -11.76
N GLY A 174 12.51 24.89 -12.75
CA GLY A 174 11.40 24.10 -13.23
C GLY A 174 10.02 24.71 -13.07
N GLU A 175 9.09 24.18 -13.84
CA GLU A 175 7.69 24.54 -13.75
C GLU A 175 7.08 24.01 -12.46
N MET A 176 6.54 24.91 -11.64
CA MET A 176 5.89 24.57 -10.38
C MET A 176 4.39 24.45 -10.52
N PHE A 177 3.80 23.46 -9.86
CA PHE A 177 2.35 23.39 -9.71
C PHE A 177 1.86 24.51 -8.78
N LYS A 178 0.87 25.29 -9.23
CA LYS A 178 0.22 26.30 -8.40
C LYS A 178 -0.64 25.65 -7.32
N VAL A 179 -0.62 26.24 -6.14
CA VAL A 179 -1.53 25.91 -5.03
C VAL A 179 -2.38 27.14 -4.78
N THR A 180 -3.69 27.04 -4.94
CA THR A 180 -4.63 28.14 -4.77
C THR A 180 -5.97 27.63 -4.30
N THR A 181 -6.70 28.46 -3.54
CA THR A 181 -8.09 28.26 -3.16
C THR A 181 -9.02 29.20 -3.92
N LEU A 182 -8.48 30.04 -4.83
CA LEU A 182 -9.28 30.93 -5.67
C LEU A 182 -10.15 30.10 -6.62
N ASP A 183 -11.37 30.61 -6.83
CA ASP A 183 -12.24 30.07 -7.87
C ASP A 183 -11.65 30.36 -9.26
N LEU A 184 -11.29 29.29 -9.99
CA LEU A 184 -10.67 29.41 -11.31
C LEU A 184 -11.63 29.92 -12.38
N ASP A 185 -12.95 29.80 -12.17
CA ASP A 185 -13.97 30.33 -13.08
C ASP A 185 -14.23 31.83 -12.86
N ASN A 186 -13.89 32.33 -11.65
CA ASN A 186 -14.06 33.72 -11.27
C ASN A 186 -12.85 34.26 -10.49
N VAL A 187 -11.70 34.29 -11.13
CA VAL A 187 -10.43 34.68 -10.51
C VAL A 187 -10.40 36.18 -10.23
N PRO A 188 -10.20 36.63 -8.97
CA PRO A 188 -10.04 38.03 -8.61
C PRO A 188 -8.79 38.64 -9.28
N ARG A 189 -8.91 39.87 -9.70
CA ARG A 189 -7.83 40.58 -10.42
C ARG A 189 -7.53 41.92 -9.82
N THR A 190 -6.26 42.26 -9.78
CA THR A 190 -5.78 43.60 -9.44
C THR A 190 -6.18 44.63 -10.50
N ALA A 191 -6.07 45.92 -10.22
CA ALA A 191 -6.30 46.98 -11.18
C ALA A 191 -5.44 46.86 -12.45
N GLY A 192 -4.30 46.18 -12.37
CA GLY A 192 -3.41 45.88 -13.52
C GLY A 192 -3.75 44.61 -14.29
N GLY A 193 -4.88 43.93 -14.00
CA GLY A 193 -5.36 42.72 -14.67
C GLY A 193 -4.65 41.42 -14.28
N LYS A 194 -3.70 41.45 -13.34
CA LYS A 194 -3.04 40.26 -12.80
C LYS A 194 -3.94 39.58 -11.74
N VAL A 195 -3.73 38.28 -11.53
CA VAL A 195 -4.41 37.54 -10.46
C VAL A 195 -4.11 38.20 -9.12
N ASP A 196 -5.16 38.48 -8.36
CA ASP A 196 -5.02 39.04 -7.02
C ASP A 196 -4.91 37.91 -5.99
N TYR A 197 -3.69 37.50 -5.67
CA TYR A 197 -3.41 36.49 -4.66
C TYR A 197 -3.57 37.03 -3.23
N GLY A 198 -3.85 38.33 -3.03
CA GLY A 198 -4.18 38.86 -1.72
C GLY A 198 -5.45 38.26 -1.15
N GLU A 199 -6.36 37.83 -2.01
CA GLU A 199 -7.60 37.15 -1.66
C GLU A 199 -7.46 35.61 -1.53
N ASP A 200 -6.28 35.06 -1.84
CA ASP A 200 -6.02 33.62 -1.68
C ASP A 200 -5.72 33.28 -0.22
N PHE A 201 -5.81 31.98 0.13
CA PHE A 201 -5.62 31.46 1.49
C PHE A 201 -4.34 31.95 2.15
N PHE A 202 -3.22 31.98 1.45
CA PHE A 202 -1.92 32.43 1.97
C PHE A 202 -1.65 33.93 1.77
N GLY A 203 -2.56 34.68 1.17
CA GLY A 203 -2.37 36.08 0.82
C GLY A 203 -1.25 36.36 -0.18
N LYS A 204 -0.73 35.34 -0.85
CA LYS A 204 0.34 35.40 -1.86
C LYS A 204 0.33 34.16 -2.74
N ALA A 205 0.99 34.27 -3.90
CA ALA A 205 1.17 33.12 -4.78
C ALA A 205 1.97 32.01 -4.11
N CYS A 206 1.41 30.78 -4.10
CA CYS A 206 2.05 29.61 -3.54
C CYS A 206 2.11 28.48 -4.58
N ASN A 207 3.06 27.57 -4.37
CA ASN A 207 3.33 26.46 -5.27
C ASN A 207 3.65 25.19 -4.46
N LEU A 208 3.55 24.02 -5.10
CA LEU A 208 4.17 22.80 -4.57
C LEU A 208 5.69 22.90 -4.75
N THR A 209 6.42 22.53 -3.72
CA THR A 209 7.90 22.56 -3.75
C THR A 209 8.48 21.63 -4.82
N VAL A 210 9.51 22.10 -5.50
CA VAL A 210 10.31 21.29 -6.44
C VAL A 210 11.50 20.62 -5.76
N SER A 211 11.90 21.11 -4.58
CA SER A 211 13.03 20.60 -3.79
C SER A 211 12.89 21.02 -2.33
N GLY A 212 13.40 20.22 -1.42
CA GLY A 212 13.55 20.59 -0.01
C GLY A 212 14.84 21.35 0.29
N GLN A 213 15.62 21.70 -0.74
CA GLN A 213 16.96 22.27 -0.55
C GLN A 213 16.92 23.65 0.11
N LEU A 214 16.10 24.56 -0.39
CA LEU A 214 16.08 25.95 0.09
C LEU A 214 15.79 26.04 1.60
N GLU A 215 14.77 25.36 2.05
CA GLU A 215 14.43 25.29 3.47
C GLU A 215 15.42 24.40 4.24
N GLY A 216 15.96 23.36 3.61
CA GLY A 216 16.96 22.47 4.18
C GLY A 216 18.24 23.19 4.56
N GLU A 217 18.70 24.17 3.79
CA GLU A 217 19.90 24.97 4.09
C GLU A 217 19.78 25.72 5.42
N ILE A 218 18.59 26.23 5.75
CA ILE A 218 18.33 26.90 7.05
C ILE A 218 18.58 25.93 8.21
N PHE A 219 18.12 24.70 8.08
CA PHE A 219 18.31 23.66 9.09
C PHE A 219 19.75 23.15 9.14
N ALA A 220 20.44 23.11 8.00
CA ALA A 220 21.85 22.73 7.95
C ALA A 220 22.73 23.71 8.73
N LEU A 221 22.42 25.00 8.69
CA LEU A 221 23.11 26.02 9.49
C LEU A 221 22.91 25.84 11.03
N ALA A 222 21.83 25.17 11.44
CA ALA A 222 21.54 24.88 12.85
C ALA A 222 22.07 23.50 13.29
N PHE A 223 21.94 22.46 12.43
CA PHE A 223 22.19 21.07 12.81
C PHE A 223 23.39 20.44 12.11
N ARG A 224 24.04 21.15 11.18
CA ARG A 224 25.20 20.69 10.40
C ARG A 224 24.87 19.55 9.44
N ASN A 225 24.55 18.36 9.95
CA ASN A 225 24.25 17.18 9.17
C ASN A 225 22.73 16.95 9.16
N ILE A 226 22.09 17.17 8.04
CA ILE A 226 20.67 16.97 7.83
C ILE A 226 20.41 16.07 6.63
N TYR A 227 19.22 15.53 6.55
CA TYR A 227 18.68 14.94 5.31
C TYR A 227 17.19 15.25 5.21
N THR A 228 16.72 15.35 3.98
CA THR A 228 15.30 15.46 3.66
C THR A 228 14.83 14.17 2.99
N PHE A 229 13.64 13.74 3.32
CA PHE A 229 12.98 12.59 2.72
C PHE A 229 11.49 12.90 2.60
N GLY A 230 11.12 13.58 1.52
CA GLY A 230 9.77 14.08 1.31
C GLY A 230 9.39 14.18 -0.16
N PRO A 231 8.10 14.39 -0.47
CA PRO A 231 7.64 14.54 -1.83
C PRO A 231 8.10 15.86 -2.42
N THR A 232 8.52 15.83 -3.69
CA THR A 232 8.80 16.99 -4.53
C THR A 232 8.00 16.91 -5.81
N PHE A 233 7.65 18.06 -6.38
CA PHE A 233 6.71 18.16 -7.49
C PHE A 233 7.28 19.04 -8.57
N ARG A 234 7.35 18.52 -9.80
CA ARG A 234 7.76 19.29 -10.99
C ARG A 234 6.71 19.13 -12.06
N ALA A 235 6.22 20.24 -12.61
CA ALA A 235 5.24 20.27 -13.70
C ALA A 235 5.88 20.05 -15.08
N GLU A 236 7.12 19.61 -15.13
CA GLU A 236 7.86 19.36 -16.37
C GLU A 236 7.28 18.15 -17.12
N ASN A 237 7.08 18.34 -18.42
CA ASN A 237 6.73 17.26 -19.32
C ASN A 237 7.98 16.48 -19.71
N SER A 238 8.08 15.21 -19.31
CA SER A 238 9.22 14.36 -19.62
C SER A 238 8.87 13.32 -20.65
N ASN A 239 9.53 13.37 -21.80
CA ASN A 239 9.37 12.42 -22.91
C ASN A 239 10.15 11.11 -22.74
N THR A 240 10.83 10.89 -21.60
CA THR A 240 11.57 9.63 -21.37
C THR A 240 10.65 8.58 -20.75
N ALA A 241 10.59 7.38 -21.35
CA ALA A 241 9.77 6.26 -20.91
C ALA A 241 10.03 5.85 -19.45
N LYS A 242 11.24 6.09 -18.92
CA LYS A 242 11.61 5.85 -17.52
C LYS A 242 11.05 6.88 -16.55
N LEU A 243 10.61 8.02 -17.03
CA LEU A 243 10.21 9.15 -16.21
C LEU A 243 8.68 9.34 -16.13
N ASN A 244 7.90 8.67 -16.96
CA ASN A 244 6.44 8.71 -16.92
C ASN A 244 5.79 7.97 -15.73
N ARG A 245 6.59 7.44 -14.82
CA ARG A 245 6.11 6.82 -13.58
C ARG A 245 6.14 7.83 -12.45
N SER A 246 5.25 8.80 -12.51
CA SER A 246 5.18 9.93 -11.57
C SER A 246 5.09 9.55 -10.10
N GLU A 247 4.62 8.34 -9.79
CA GLU A 247 4.51 7.86 -8.41
C GLU A 247 5.79 7.21 -7.87
N GLU A 248 6.65 6.70 -8.74
CA GLU A 248 7.92 6.04 -8.36
C GLU A 248 9.09 7.03 -8.23
N ARG A 249 8.92 8.27 -8.69
CA ARG A 249 9.95 9.31 -8.68
C ARG A 249 10.16 10.03 -7.35
N ARG A 250 9.29 9.84 -6.42
CA ARG A 250 9.25 10.62 -5.18
C ARG A 250 10.20 10.16 -4.11
N VAL A 251 11.04 9.17 -4.41
CA VAL A 251 12.00 8.62 -3.46
C VAL A 251 13.39 8.67 -4.08
N GLY A 252 14.25 9.54 -3.58
CA GLY A 252 15.68 9.33 -3.71
C GLY A 252 16.48 10.18 -4.68
N LYS A 253 16.05 11.39 -5.09
CA LYS A 253 16.94 12.32 -5.80
C LYS A 253 17.69 13.31 -4.89
N GLU A 254 17.29 13.47 -3.66
CA GLU A 254 17.83 14.49 -2.75
C GLU A 254 18.90 13.99 -1.77
N CYS A 255 19.38 12.78 -1.94
CA CYS A 255 20.54 12.27 -1.18
C CYS A 255 21.85 12.45 -1.94
N ARG A 256 22.03 13.55 -2.69
CA ARG A 256 23.28 13.89 -3.33
C ARG A 256 23.80 15.21 -2.78
N SER A 257 24.61 15.12 -1.79
CA SER A 257 25.80 15.95 -1.53
C SER A 257 26.61 15.32 -0.40
#